data_414037ef8f09fa69e88ef80b5b8f1281
#
_entry.id   414037ef8f09fa69e88ef80b5b8f1281
#
_cell.length_a   1.000
_cell.length_b   1.000
_cell.length_c   1.000
_cell.angle_alpha   90.00
_cell.angle_beta   90.00
_cell.angle_gamma   90.00
#
_symmetry.space_group_name_H-M   'P 1'
#
loop_
_entity.id
_entity.type
_entity.pdbx_description
1 polymer ?
#
loop_
_entity_poly.entity_id
_entity_poly.type
_entity_poly.pdbx_seq_one_letter_code
_entity_poly.pdbx_strand_id
1 'polypeptide(L)'
;MTRSELYELVWKDPMTHLAKRFGVSDVALRKTCVKHNIPTPPLGYWAKLAFGKKISQPALPPIKNSKSELIHLTIRPPQPLPASVSAVLDAAEQQEMAPEMKIAVPKVRPKDLHPIMSTIEKAIRKCTPNDEGFLIWGGKDGGSIAIGSGSAERAIILLDSFAKAMVTRGYDISVDADIEIRVENEPFKLKIYETKSKQPHQPTPADLKNQARYDEDNKRYPSWYPPGKTVWRTWDRFPSGRLCVEITDPTQYRWNSQNLVGRWYDRKAKCAEDYLSEAIVALAGAAALAKYRRGEAEKQARIQAEQEELRRRDKARRERDLKRHEYLAKKAEAYEGYCRLVTLQKVFGPRAKENGDDQFHRIVSVLQKLVETEGRQFESAAIAEEVINLKLFSEDDEI
;
A
#
# COMPACT_ATOMS: atom_id res chain seq x y z
N MET A 1 -7.09 -1.52 25.27
CA MET A 1 -6.55 -1.77 26.61
C MET A 1 -6.19 -0.47 27.28
N THR A 2 -6.18 -0.45 28.59
CA THR A 2 -5.77 0.72 29.37
C THR A 2 -4.24 0.84 29.43
N ARG A 3 -3.77 1.99 29.77
CA ARG A 3 -2.33 2.26 29.94
C ARG A 3 -1.75 1.44 31.12
N SER A 4 -2.50 1.29 32.19
CA SER A 4 -2.10 0.47 33.35
C SER A 4 -1.97 -0.99 32.99
N GLU A 5 -2.93 -1.55 32.24
CA GLU A 5 -2.86 -2.93 31.74
C GLU A 5 -1.62 -3.17 30.86
N LEU A 6 -1.31 -2.24 29.96
CA LEU A 6 -0.13 -2.36 29.11
C LEU A 6 1.15 -2.25 29.93
N TYR A 7 1.20 -1.38 30.94
CA TYR A 7 2.36 -1.27 31.84
C TYR A 7 2.60 -2.59 32.59
N GLU A 8 1.58 -3.20 33.18
CA GLU A 8 1.72 -4.48 33.87
C GLU A 8 2.22 -5.59 32.94
N LEU A 9 1.65 -5.67 31.72
CA LEU A 9 2.06 -6.68 30.74
C LEU A 9 3.52 -6.52 30.32
N VAL A 10 3.98 -5.28 30.08
CA VAL A 10 5.36 -5.00 29.64
C VAL A 10 6.40 -5.35 30.71
N TRP A 11 6.03 -5.32 31.99
CA TRP A 11 6.89 -5.73 33.10
C TRP A 11 6.73 -7.19 33.50
N LYS A 12 5.69 -7.87 33.00
CA LYS A 12 5.44 -9.30 33.24
C LYS A 12 6.05 -10.19 32.15
N ASP A 13 6.01 -9.77 30.89
CA ASP A 13 6.46 -10.54 29.74
C ASP A 13 7.47 -9.76 28.87
N PRO A 14 8.44 -10.46 28.23
CA PRO A 14 9.35 -9.84 27.28
C PRO A 14 8.63 -9.13 26.14
N MET A 15 9.12 -7.95 25.73
CA MET A 15 8.54 -7.14 24.67
C MET A 15 8.32 -7.92 23.37
N THR A 16 9.23 -8.83 23.03
CA THR A 16 9.14 -9.70 21.84
C THR A 16 7.98 -10.69 21.92
N HIS A 17 7.65 -11.21 23.10
CA HIS A 17 6.51 -12.11 23.31
C HIS A 17 5.20 -11.34 23.24
N LEU A 18 5.13 -10.18 23.89
CA LEU A 18 3.95 -9.29 23.84
C LEU A 18 3.68 -8.79 22.42
N ALA A 19 4.72 -8.42 21.69
CA ALA A 19 4.61 -7.99 20.30
C ALA A 19 3.99 -9.07 19.42
N LYS A 20 4.43 -10.33 19.55
CA LYS A 20 3.82 -11.48 18.87
C LYS A 20 2.36 -11.68 19.29
N ARG A 21 2.06 -11.61 20.59
CA ARG A 21 0.68 -11.74 21.11
C ARG A 21 -0.25 -10.67 20.60
N PHE A 22 0.25 -9.44 20.41
CA PHE A 22 -0.53 -8.31 19.90
C PHE A 22 -0.47 -8.16 18.37
N GLY A 23 0.25 -9.04 17.66
CA GLY A 23 0.38 -8.95 16.20
C GLY A 23 1.05 -7.67 15.70
N VAL A 24 1.94 -7.09 16.51
CA VAL A 24 2.72 -5.90 16.18
C VAL A 24 4.22 -6.17 16.29
N SER A 25 5.07 -5.30 15.72
CA SER A 25 6.51 -5.44 15.94
C SER A 25 6.88 -4.95 17.35
N ASP A 26 7.96 -5.50 17.93
CA ASP A 26 8.54 -5.06 19.21
C ASP A 26 8.90 -3.56 19.19
N VAL A 27 9.37 -3.05 18.05
CA VAL A 27 9.64 -1.63 17.83
C VAL A 27 8.37 -0.80 17.84
N ALA A 28 7.28 -1.27 17.22
CA ALA A 28 5.99 -0.58 17.22
C ALA A 28 5.40 -0.55 18.65
N LEU A 29 5.46 -1.67 19.37
CA LEU A 29 5.00 -1.74 20.75
C LEU A 29 5.82 -0.81 21.66
N ARG A 30 7.14 -0.77 21.50
CA ARG A 30 8.01 0.16 22.21
C ARG A 30 7.68 1.62 21.93
N LYS A 31 7.46 1.99 20.66
CA LYS A 31 7.02 3.35 20.28
C LYS A 31 5.68 3.70 20.93
N THR A 32 4.74 2.76 21.00
CA THR A 32 3.47 2.96 21.69
C THR A 32 3.67 3.22 23.19
N CYS A 33 4.53 2.44 23.84
CA CYS A 33 4.87 2.67 25.24
C CYS A 33 5.47 4.06 25.46
N VAL A 34 6.42 4.48 24.62
CA VAL A 34 7.03 5.83 24.70
C VAL A 34 5.97 6.93 24.47
N LYS A 35 5.11 6.78 23.47
CA LYS A 35 4.03 7.73 23.16
C LYS A 35 3.07 7.94 24.35
N HIS A 36 2.82 6.87 25.11
CA HIS A 36 1.92 6.88 26.26
C HIS A 36 2.67 7.02 27.60
N ASN A 37 3.96 7.41 27.60
CA ASN A 37 4.81 7.54 28.79
C ASN A 37 4.77 6.29 29.69
N ILE A 38 4.84 5.11 29.10
CA ILE A 38 4.90 3.84 29.83
C ILE A 38 6.39 3.45 29.97
N PRO A 39 6.93 3.36 31.18
CA PRO A 39 8.27 2.86 31.39
C PRO A 39 8.41 1.41 30.92
N THR A 40 9.46 1.11 30.16
CA THR A 40 9.74 -0.24 29.66
C THR A 40 10.99 -0.81 30.29
N PRO A 41 11.09 -2.14 30.48
CA PRO A 41 12.29 -2.77 31.02
C PRO A 41 13.55 -2.42 30.20
N PRO A 42 14.66 -2.08 30.84
CA PRO A 42 15.91 -1.79 30.16
C PRO A 42 16.54 -3.03 29.54
N LEU A 43 17.49 -2.85 28.64
CA LEU A 43 18.21 -3.95 28.02
C LEU A 43 18.87 -4.83 29.09
N GLY A 44 18.73 -6.15 28.95
CA GLY A 44 19.26 -7.12 29.93
C GLY A 44 18.42 -7.32 31.20
N TYR A 45 17.26 -6.66 31.33
CA TYR A 45 16.36 -6.81 32.47
C TYR A 45 16.01 -8.28 32.74
N TRP A 46 15.52 -8.99 31.72
CA TRP A 46 15.08 -10.39 31.83
C TRP A 46 16.23 -11.34 32.17
N ALA A 47 17.40 -11.11 31.62
CA ALA A 47 18.59 -11.89 31.99
C ALA A 47 18.96 -11.67 33.46
N LYS A 48 18.96 -10.41 33.93
CA LYS A 48 19.25 -10.10 35.34
C LYS A 48 18.20 -10.71 36.29
N LEU A 49 16.93 -10.70 35.91
CA LEU A 49 15.83 -11.30 36.66
C LEU A 49 16.00 -12.81 36.76
N ALA A 50 16.38 -13.49 35.66
CA ALA A 50 16.66 -14.93 35.63
C ALA A 50 17.83 -15.33 36.54
N PHE A 51 18.79 -14.43 36.76
CA PHE A 51 19.90 -14.59 37.71
C PHE A 51 19.59 -14.11 39.14
N GLY A 52 18.30 -13.91 39.49
CA GLY A 52 17.86 -13.55 40.84
C GLY A 52 18.19 -12.15 41.32
N LYS A 53 18.64 -11.24 40.42
CA LYS A 53 18.93 -9.85 40.78
C LYS A 53 17.64 -9.03 40.91
N LYS A 54 17.45 -8.37 42.05
CA LYS A 54 16.35 -7.43 42.27
C LYS A 54 16.61 -6.16 41.43
N ILE A 55 15.62 -5.82 40.57
CA ILE A 55 15.67 -4.63 39.73
C ILE A 55 14.44 -3.78 40.04
N SER A 56 14.66 -2.49 40.29
CA SER A 56 13.58 -1.54 40.57
C SER A 56 12.72 -1.34 39.35
N GLN A 57 11.41 -1.45 39.49
CA GLN A 57 10.41 -1.12 38.49
C GLN A 57 9.95 0.32 38.72
N PRO A 58 10.20 1.27 37.78
CA PRO A 58 9.75 2.65 37.93
C PRO A 58 8.22 2.72 37.95
N ALA A 59 7.62 3.49 38.86
CA ALA A 59 6.20 3.68 38.91
C ALA A 59 5.65 4.31 37.61
N LEU A 60 4.40 3.97 37.28
CA LEU A 60 3.73 4.54 36.10
C LEU A 60 3.49 6.03 36.31
N PRO A 61 4.08 6.95 35.51
CA PRO A 61 3.91 8.40 35.71
C PRO A 61 2.46 8.83 35.54
N PRO A 62 1.96 9.80 36.31
CA PRO A 62 0.58 10.32 36.15
C PRO A 62 0.40 11.02 34.80
N ILE A 63 -0.83 10.96 34.25
CA ILE A 63 -1.19 11.64 32.99
C ILE A 63 -2.04 12.89 33.28
N LYS A 64 -1.74 13.96 32.56
CA LYS A 64 -2.54 15.21 32.62
C LYS A 64 -3.84 15.18 31.81
N ASN A 65 -4.05 14.21 30.89
CA ASN A 65 -5.21 14.14 29.99
C ASN A 65 -5.81 12.73 29.96
N SER A 66 -7.06 12.57 30.33
CA SER A 66 -7.84 11.31 30.35
C SER A 66 -7.97 10.61 28.98
N LYS A 67 -7.88 11.34 27.87
CA LYS A 67 -7.87 10.75 26.50
C LYS A 67 -6.67 9.87 26.19
N SER A 68 -5.59 9.95 26.98
CA SER A 68 -4.39 9.12 26.78
C SER A 68 -4.43 7.79 27.54
N GLU A 69 -5.50 7.51 28.25
CA GLU A 69 -5.63 6.32 29.10
C GLU A 69 -6.01 5.07 28.31
N LEU A 70 -6.70 5.21 27.18
CA LEU A 70 -7.05 4.14 26.28
C LEU A 70 -6.03 4.01 25.15
N ILE A 71 -5.38 2.85 25.10
CA ILE A 71 -4.43 2.49 24.04
C ILE A 71 -5.14 1.58 23.06
N HIS A 72 -5.33 2.07 21.84
CA HIS A 72 -5.82 1.28 20.72
C HIS A 72 -4.62 0.58 20.04
N LEU A 73 -4.31 -0.63 20.49
CA LEU A 73 -3.47 -1.53 19.70
C LEU A 73 -4.38 -2.18 18.67
N THR A 74 -4.16 -1.89 17.40
CA THR A 74 -4.82 -2.62 16.32
C THR A 74 -4.20 -4.00 16.28
N ILE A 75 -4.76 -4.93 17.05
CA ILE A 75 -4.37 -6.35 17.05
C ILE A 75 -4.83 -6.87 15.69
N ARG A 76 -3.89 -7.08 14.78
CA ARG A 76 -4.09 -7.93 13.61
C ARG A 76 -3.39 -9.24 13.91
N PRO A 77 -4.11 -10.29 14.36
CA PRO A 77 -3.51 -11.60 14.45
C PRO A 77 -2.95 -11.95 13.06
N PRO A 78 -1.78 -12.59 12.96
CA PRO A 78 -1.30 -13.08 11.68
C PRO A 78 -2.42 -13.94 11.08
N GLN A 79 -2.95 -13.50 9.94
CA GLN A 79 -3.96 -14.29 9.24
C GLN A 79 -3.31 -15.60 8.81
N PRO A 80 -3.95 -16.74 9.00
CA PRO A 80 -3.44 -18.01 8.50
C PRO A 80 -3.31 -17.89 6.96
N LEU A 81 -2.31 -18.58 6.43
CA LEU A 81 -2.16 -18.69 4.99
C LEU A 81 -3.40 -19.41 4.42
N PRO A 82 -3.86 -19.00 3.22
CA PRO A 82 -4.91 -19.74 2.52
C PRO A 82 -4.51 -21.21 2.33
N ALA A 83 -5.44 -22.14 2.46
CA ALA A 83 -5.17 -23.57 2.34
C ALA A 83 -4.50 -23.94 1.01
N SER A 84 -4.88 -23.25 -0.08
CA SER A 84 -4.24 -23.41 -1.39
C SER A 84 -2.77 -23.03 -1.40
N VAL A 85 -2.37 -21.99 -0.65
CA VAL A 85 -0.98 -21.55 -0.54
C VAL A 85 -0.19 -22.51 0.33
N SER A 86 -0.76 -22.98 1.46
CA SER A 86 -0.11 -23.98 2.31
C SER A 86 0.17 -25.27 1.55
N ALA A 87 -0.79 -25.75 0.74
CA ALA A 87 -0.60 -26.95 -0.07
C ALA A 87 0.54 -26.80 -1.10
N VAL A 88 0.71 -25.60 -1.70
CA VAL A 88 1.84 -25.33 -2.61
C VAL A 88 3.17 -25.32 -1.87
N LEU A 89 3.23 -24.76 -0.65
CA LEU A 89 4.44 -24.77 0.17
C LEU A 89 4.83 -26.21 0.54
N ASP A 90 3.88 -27.02 1.01
CA ASP A 90 4.13 -28.42 1.37
C ASP A 90 4.61 -29.24 0.16
N ALA A 91 4.01 -29.03 -1.01
CA ALA A 91 4.43 -29.68 -2.25
C ALA A 91 5.84 -29.24 -2.69
N ALA A 92 6.15 -27.95 -2.60
CA ALA A 92 7.48 -27.42 -2.93
C ALA A 92 8.54 -27.93 -1.95
N GLU A 93 8.25 -28.02 -0.66
CA GLU A 93 9.16 -28.60 0.33
C GLU A 93 9.45 -30.08 0.02
N GLN A 94 8.41 -30.87 -0.30
CA GLN A 94 8.57 -32.28 -0.69
C GLN A 94 9.40 -32.43 -1.95
N GLN A 95 9.19 -31.57 -2.95
CA GLN A 95 9.97 -31.55 -4.19
C GLN A 95 11.45 -31.24 -3.91
N GLU A 96 11.75 -30.26 -3.04
CA GLU A 96 13.14 -29.89 -2.72
C GLU A 96 13.86 -30.94 -1.85
N MET A 97 13.14 -31.85 -1.20
CA MET A 97 13.73 -33.00 -0.51
C MET A 97 14.20 -34.10 -1.45
N ALA A 98 13.75 -34.11 -2.72
CA ALA A 98 14.16 -35.11 -3.69
C ALA A 98 15.65 -34.94 -4.03
N PRO A 99 16.43 -36.05 -4.11
CA PRO A 99 17.86 -36.00 -4.37
C PRO A 99 18.24 -35.29 -5.68
N GLU A 100 17.36 -35.38 -6.70
CA GLU A 100 17.54 -34.76 -8.02
C GLU A 100 17.44 -33.23 -7.97
N MET A 101 16.74 -32.71 -6.97
CA MET A 101 16.53 -31.27 -6.79
C MET A 101 17.60 -30.60 -5.92
N LYS A 102 18.53 -31.38 -5.39
CA LYS A 102 19.60 -30.84 -4.54
C LYS A 102 20.49 -29.89 -5.33
N ILE A 103 20.55 -28.65 -4.88
CA ILE A 103 21.36 -27.61 -5.50
C ILE A 103 22.80 -27.76 -5.02
N ALA A 104 23.69 -28.14 -5.92
CA ALA A 104 25.14 -28.20 -5.65
C ALA A 104 25.79 -26.91 -6.17
N VAL A 105 26.26 -26.07 -5.25
CA VAL A 105 27.02 -24.87 -5.60
C VAL A 105 28.51 -25.24 -5.65
N PRO A 106 29.18 -25.18 -6.81
CA PRO A 106 30.58 -25.52 -6.93
C PRO A 106 31.46 -24.47 -6.26
N LYS A 107 32.61 -24.91 -5.70
CA LYS A 107 33.59 -23.98 -5.09
C LYS A 107 34.44 -23.26 -6.16
N VAL A 108 34.50 -23.82 -7.34
CA VAL A 108 35.29 -23.30 -8.46
C VAL A 108 34.33 -22.99 -9.60
N ARG A 109 34.61 -21.92 -10.30
CA ARG A 109 33.77 -21.45 -11.42
C ARG A 109 33.59 -22.56 -12.47
N PRO A 110 32.34 -22.93 -12.83
CA PRO A 110 32.05 -23.86 -13.91
C PRO A 110 32.45 -23.26 -15.26
N LYS A 111 32.81 -24.14 -16.19
CA LYS A 111 33.06 -23.74 -17.60
C LYS A 111 31.75 -23.37 -18.30
N ASP A 112 30.68 -24.02 -17.91
CA ASP A 112 29.38 -23.94 -18.51
C ASP A 112 28.43 -23.12 -17.57
N LEU A 113 28.39 -21.84 -17.85
CA LEU A 113 27.54 -20.90 -17.11
C LEU A 113 26.19 -20.72 -17.79
N HIS A 114 25.14 -20.44 -17.00
CA HIS A 114 23.83 -20.08 -17.52
C HIS A 114 23.94 -18.84 -18.43
N PRO A 115 23.18 -18.75 -19.55
CA PRO A 115 23.30 -17.67 -20.54
C PRO A 115 23.18 -16.24 -19.94
N ILE A 116 22.35 -16.05 -18.92
CA ILE A 116 22.19 -14.75 -18.26
C ILE A 116 23.48 -14.24 -17.62
N MET A 117 24.39 -15.15 -17.25
CA MET A 117 25.66 -14.78 -16.60
C MET A 117 26.57 -13.95 -17.50
N SER A 118 26.49 -14.12 -18.83
CA SER A 118 27.26 -13.31 -19.78
C SER A 118 26.90 -11.81 -19.67
N THR A 119 25.62 -11.48 -19.44
CA THR A 119 25.16 -10.11 -19.27
C THR A 119 25.59 -9.56 -17.92
N ILE A 120 25.40 -10.34 -16.86
CA ILE A 120 25.79 -9.97 -15.49
C ILE A 120 27.28 -9.71 -15.35
N GLU A 121 28.10 -10.59 -15.92
CA GLU A 121 29.57 -10.42 -15.89
C GLU A 121 30.04 -9.18 -16.64
N LYS A 122 29.51 -8.95 -17.84
CA LYS A 122 29.78 -7.73 -18.59
C LYS A 122 29.38 -6.47 -17.80
N ALA A 123 28.29 -6.55 -17.10
CA ALA A 123 27.80 -5.47 -16.27
C ALA A 123 28.72 -5.22 -15.06
N ILE A 124 29.07 -6.27 -14.31
CA ILE A 124 29.97 -6.16 -13.14
C ILE A 124 31.36 -5.64 -13.56
N ARG A 125 31.93 -6.12 -14.69
CA ARG A 125 33.22 -5.66 -15.20
C ARG A 125 33.24 -4.17 -15.57
N LYS A 126 32.08 -3.61 -15.93
CA LYS A 126 31.96 -2.18 -16.27
C LYS A 126 31.78 -1.29 -15.02
N CYS A 127 31.41 -1.89 -13.88
CA CYS A 127 31.22 -1.14 -12.65
C CYS A 127 32.56 -0.72 -12.06
N THR A 128 32.66 0.54 -11.66
CA THR A 128 33.73 1.03 -10.80
C THR A 128 33.28 0.96 -9.35
N PRO A 129 34.15 0.54 -8.40
CA PRO A 129 33.80 0.56 -7.00
C PRO A 129 33.41 1.98 -6.54
N ASN A 130 32.35 2.08 -5.77
CA ASN A 130 31.98 3.33 -5.12
C ASN A 130 32.93 3.65 -3.95
N ASP A 131 32.73 4.79 -3.25
CA ASP A 131 33.53 5.23 -2.10
C ASP A 131 33.56 4.21 -0.94
N GLU A 132 32.58 3.31 -0.87
CA GLU A 132 32.54 2.24 0.13
C GLU A 132 33.15 0.90 -0.40
N GLY A 133 33.67 0.87 -1.64
CA GLY A 133 34.27 -0.30 -2.27
C GLY A 133 33.29 -1.29 -2.86
N PHE A 134 32.02 -0.93 -3.08
CA PHE A 134 31.00 -1.77 -3.69
C PHE A 134 30.90 -1.57 -5.20
N LEU A 135 30.85 -2.65 -5.95
CA LEU A 135 30.39 -2.73 -7.33
C LEU A 135 28.88 -2.79 -7.31
N ILE A 136 28.20 -1.77 -7.88
CA ILE A 136 26.74 -1.69 -7.87
C ILE A 136 26.24 -1.73 -9.30
N TRP A 137 25.31 -2.66 -9.57
CA TRP A 137 24.64 -2.79 -10.85
C TRP A 137 23.15 -3.07 -10.66
N GLY A 138 22.32 -2.52 -11.56
CA GLY A 138 20.87 -2.68 -11.58
C GLY A 138 20.12 -1.38 -11.35
N GLY A 139 18.78 -1.48 -11.30
CA GLY A 139 17.86 -0.36 -11.33
C GLY A 139 17.95 0.65 -10.17
N LYS A 140 17.03 1.61 -10.17
CA LYS A 140 17.05 2.82 -9.31
C LYS A 140 17.05 2.57 -7.79
N ASP A 141 16.60 1.39 -7.32
CA ASP A 141 16.41 1.09 -5.90
C ASP A 141 17.61 0.36 -5.24
N GLY A 142 18.82 0.80 -5.53
CA GLY A 142 20.04 0.26 -4.90
C GLY A 142 20.63 -0.95 -5.61
N GLY A 143 20.20 -1.23 -6.84
CA GLY A 143 20.75 -2.27 -7.72
C GLY A 143 20.31 -3.71 -7.39
N SER A 144 20.36 -4.57 -8.38
CA SER A 144 20.21 -6.02 -8.20
C SER A 144 21.46 -6.69 -7.69
N ILE A 145 22.63 -6.06 -7.90
CA ILE A 145 23.94 -6.53 -7.44
C ILE A 145 24.65 -5.38 -6.72
N ALA A 146 25.11 -5.63 -5.49
CA ALA A 146 25.89 -4.69 -4.70
C ALA A 146 26.93 -5.44 -3.86
N ILE A 147 28.10 -5.71 -4.43
CA ILE A 147 29.14 -6.60 -3.88
C ILE A 147 30.53 -5.94 -3.90
N GLY A 148 31.42 -6.36 -3.03
CA GLY A 148 32.83 -6.04 -3.12
C GLY A 148 33.53 -6.82 -4.24
N SER A 149 34.62 -6.28 -4.77
CA SER A 149 35.40 -6.95 -5.83
C SER A 149 35.89 -8.34 -5.42
N GLY A 150 36.21 -8.55 -4.13
CA GLY A 150 36.64 -9.84 -3.61
C GLY A 150 35.54 -10.92 -3.57
N SER A 151 34.27 -10.53 -3.56
CA SER A 151 33.11 -11.44 -3.52
C SER A 151 32.47 -11.66 -4.90
N ALA A 152 32.99 -10.99 -5.95
CA ALA A 152 32.37 -11.02 -7.29
C ALA A 152 32.30 -12.43 -7.88
N GLU A 153 33.38 -13.17 -7.79
CA GLU A 153 33.44 -14.54 -8.33
C GLU A 153 32.48 -15.49 -7.61
N ARG A 154 32.41 -15.41 -6.27
CA ARG A 154 31.49 -16.20 -5.46
C ARG A 154 30.03 -15.84 -5.78
N ALA A 155 29.72 -14.57 -5.97
CA ALA A 155 28.38 -14.13 -6.34
C ALA A 155 27.96 -14.63 -7.73
N ILE A 156 28.87 -14.67 -8.69
CA ILE A 156 28.64 -15.22 -10.02
C ILE A 156 28.32 -16.72 -9.94
N ILE A 157 29.11 -17.50 -9.19
CA ILE A 157 28.90 -18.94 -9.02
C ILE A 157 27.56 -19.24 -8.34
N LEU A 158 27.22 -18.46 -7.33
CA LEU A 158 25.96 -18.59 -6.60
C LEU A 158 24.77 -18.27 -7.51
N LEU A 159 24.83 -17.16 -8.27
CA LEU A 159 23.81 -16.78 -9.24
C LEU A 159 23.64 -17.82 -10.35
N ASP A 160 24.72 -18.35 -10.87
CA ASP A 160 24.70 -19.40 -11.90
C ASP A 160 23.97 -20.65 -11.39
N SER A 161 24.33 -21.11 -10.19
CA SER A 161 23.71 -22.27 -9.56
C SER A 161 22.22 -22.04 -9.28
N PHE A 162 21.86 -20.83 -8.84
CA PHE A 162 20.49 -20.46 -8.62
C PHE A 162 19.70 -20.38 -9.94
N ALA A 163 20.24 -19.75 -10.98
CA ALA A 163 19.61 -19.67 -12.30
C ALA A 163 19.36 -21.05 -12.92
N LYS A 164 20.33 -21.95 -12.86
CA LYS A 164 20.17 -23.34 -13.30
C LYS A 164 19.10 -24.08 -12.51
N ALA A 165 19.06 -23.86 -11.18
CA ALA A 165 18.03 -24.43 -10.32
C ALA A 165 16.63 -23.91 -10.65
N MET A 166 16.48 -22.63 -11.02
CA MET A 166 15.20 -22.07 -11.48
C MET A 166 14.71 -22.75 -12.74
N VAL A 167 15.57 -22.86 -13.76
CA VAL A 167 15.22 -23.50 -15.04
C VAL A 167 14.83 -24.98 -14.86
N THR A 168 15.55 -25.72 -13.99
CA THR A 168 15.21 -27.12 -13.68
C THR A 168 13.79 -27.26 -13.12
N ARG A 169 13.28 -26.23 -12.44
CA ARG A 169 11.93 -26.19 -11.85
C ARG A 169 10.88 -25.55 -12.77
N GLY A 170 11.26 -25.20 -13.98
CA GLY A 170 10.37 -24.54 -14.95
C GLY A 170 10.06 -23.09 -14.63
N TYR A 171 10.93 -22.43 -13.86
CA TYR A 171 10.82 -21.00 -13.58
C TYR A 171 11.68 -20.19 -14.53
N ASP A 172 11.19 -19.02 -14.94
CA ASP A 172 11.94 -18.14 -15.83
C ASP A 172 12.79 -17.16 -15.01
N ILE A 173 14.02 -16.93 -15.49
CA ILE A 173 14.91 -15.91 -14.95
C ILE A 173 15.43 -15.05 -16.08
N SER A 174 15.31 -13.75 -15.96
CA SER A 174 15.72 -12.77 -16.98
C SER A 174 16.54 -11.64 -16.35
N VAL A 175 17.32 -10.97 -17.19
CA VAL A 175 18.22 -9.88 -16.79
C VAL A 175 18.09 -8.76 -17.79
N ASP A 176 17.47 -7.66 -17.36
CA ASP A 176 17.42 -6.40 -18.09
C ASP A 176 18.05 -5.28 -17.25
N ALA A 177 17.23 -4.36 -16.73
CA ALA A 177 17.67 -3.36 -15.75
C ALA A 177 17.88 -3.97 -14.36
N ASP A 178 17.15 -5.02 -14.04
CA ASP A 178 17.21 -5.81 -12.80
C ASP A 178 17.26 -7.31 -13.12
N ILE A 179 17.50 -8.14 -12.11
CA ILE A 179 17.32 -9.59 -12.21
C ILE A 179 15.89 -9.90 -11.80
N GLU A 180 15.11 -10.41 -12.75
CA GLU A 180 13.70 -10.77 -12.54
C GLU A 180 13.52 -12.29 -12.63
N ILE A 181 12.72 -12.82 -11.71
CA ILE A 181 12.29 -14.22 -11.70
C ILE A 181 10.80 -14.24 -11.93
N ARG A 182 10.30 -15.14 -12.80
CA ARG A 182 8.87 -15.36 -13.01
C ARG A 182 8.49 -16.78 -12.63
N VAL A 183 7.50 -16.86 -11.75
CA VAL A 183 6.90 -18.12 -11.30
C VAL A 183 5.40 -18.03 -11.58
N GLU A 184 4.86 -18.90 -12.42
CA GLU A 184 3.43 -18.88 -12.83
C GLU A 184 2.92 -17.49 -13.26
N ASN A 185 3.74 -16.75 -14.03
CA ASN A 185 3.50 -15.36 -14.47
C ASN A 185 3.57 -14.28 -13.36
N GLU A 186 3.89 -14.64 -12.12
CA GLU A 186 4.11 -13.65 -11.06
C GLU A 186 5.58 -13.20 -11.06
N PRO A 187 5.85 -11.88 -11.15
CA PRO A 187 7.20 -11.34 -11.19
C PRO A 187 7.78 -11.16 -9.80
N PHE A 188 9.06 -11.52 -9.63
CA PHE A 188 9.85 -11.29 -8.42
C PHE A 188 11.18 -10.66 -8.80
N LYS A 189 11.71 -9.81 -7.93
CA LYS A 189 13.05 -9.24 -8.10
C LYS A 189 14.05 -10.00 -7.24
N LEU A 190 15.17 -10.38 -7.84
CA LEU A 190 16.30 -10.98 -7.16
C LEU A 190 17.38 -9.92 -6.93
N LYS A 191 17.91 -9.86 -5.72
CA LYS A 191 19.07 -9.04 -5.37
C LYS A 191 20.12 -9.90 -4.73
N ILE A 192 21.36 -9.69 -5.11
CA ILE A 192 22.53 -10.25 -4.43
C ILE A 192 23.39 -9.10 -3.97
N TYR A 193 23.59 -9.03 -2.69
CA TYR A 193 24.43 -7.98 -2.12
C TYR A 193 25.28 -8.50 -0.96
N GLU A 194 26.33 -7.80 -0.73
CA GLU A 194 27.24 -8.05 0.38
C GLU A 194 26.88 -7.16 1.56
N THR A 195 26.87 -7.72 2.76
CA THR A 195 26.58 -6.94 3.96
C THR A 195 27.73 -5.96 4.25
N LYS A 196 27.41 -4.87 4.93
CA LYS A 196 28.38 -3.80 5.24
C LYS A 196 29.05 -4.04 6.58
N SER A 197 30.38 -4.08 6.60
CA SER A 197 31.20 -3.92 7.79
C SER A 197 31.36 -2.44 8.13
N LYS A 198 31.62 -2.13 9.39
CA LYS A 198 31.84 -0.76 9.88
C LYS A 198 33.15 -0.68 10.66
N GLN A 199 33.93 0.36 10.38
CA GLN A 199 35.07 0.75 11.19
C GLN A 199 34.97 2.22 11.58
N PRO A 200 35.50 2.62 12.75
CA PRO A 200 35.59 4.04 13.09
C PRO A 200 36.32 4.80 12.00
N HIS A 201 35.73 5.91 11.56
CA HIS A 201 36.35 6.73 10.52
C HIS A 201 37.63 7.39 11.04
N GLN A 202 38.69 7.25 10.26
CA GLN A 202 39.91 7.99 10.51
C GLN A 202 39.90 9.28 9.67
N PRO A 203 39.93 10.47 10.34
CA PRO A 203 39.80 11.72 9.60
C PRO A 203 40.93 11.87 8.56
N THR A 204 40.54 12.13 7.34
CA THR A 204 41.48 12.47 6.27
C THR A 204 41.93 13.92 6.36
N PRO A 205 43.00 14.33 5.69
CA PRO A 205 43.40 15.76 5.64
C PRO A 205 42.30 16.66 5.10
N ALA A 206 41.43 16.15 4.19
CA ALA A 206 40.28 16.88 3.69
C ALA A 206 39.19 17.07 4.76
N ASP A 207 38.95 16.05 5.57
CA ASP A 207 37.99 16.13 6.69
C ASP A 207 38.42 17.13 7.74
N LEU A 208 39.71 17.12 8.08
CA LEU A 208 40.29 18.10 9.02
C LEU A 208 40.17 19.53 8.49
N LYS A 209 40.39 19.74 7.19
CA LYS A 209 40.22 21.05 6.54
C LYS A 209 38.75 21.49 6.56
N ASN A 210 37.82 20.57 6.28
CA ASN A 210 36.38 20.86 6.34
C ASN A 210 35.93 21.16 7.77
N GLN A 211 36.46 20.46 8.77
CA GLN A 211 36.18 20.74 10.18
C GLN A 211 36.70 22.14 10.58
N ALA A 212 37.92 22.47 10.21
CA ALA A 212 38.48 23.80 10.52
C ALA A 212 37.61 24.92 9.92
N ARG A 213 37.12 24.73 8.67
CA ARG A 213 36.20 25.67 8.05
C ARG A 213 34.86 25.75 8.80
N TYR A 214 34.30 24.58 9.17
CA TYR A 214 33.07 24.53 9.97
C TYR A 214 33.21 25.24 11.31
N ASP A 215 34.35 25.04 12.00
CA ASP A 215 34.63 25.66 13.28
C ASP A 215 34.81 27.18 13.16
N GLU A 216 35.35 27.66 12.04
CA GLU A 216 35.45 29.09 11.72
C GLU A 216 34.06 29.69 11.43
N ASP A 217 33.23 29.00 10.63
CA ASP A 217 31.85 29.40 10.37
C ASP A 217 30.98 29.37 11.64
N ASN A 218 31.23 28.43 12.56
CA ASN A 218 30.59 28.37 13.87
C ASN A 218 30.91 29.63 14.70
N LYS A 219 32.15 30.08 14.71
CA LYS A 219 32.53 31.33 15.42
C LYS A 219 31.81 32.54 14.84
N ARG A 220 31.56 32.57 13.51
CA ARG A 220 30.90 33.67 12.80
C ARG A 220 29.39 33.61 12.89
N TYR A 221 28.80 32.39 12.88
CA TYR A 221 27.36 32.15 12.84
C TYR A 221 26.94 31.00 13.79
N PRO A 222 27.01 31.17 15.12
CA PRO A 222 26.78 30.08 16.10
C PRO A 222 25.38 29.46 16.04
N SER A 223 24.36 30.20 15.60
CA SER A 223 22.99 29.72 15.48
C SER A 223 22.80 28.75 14.33
N TRP A 224 23.64 28.82 13.30
CA TRP A 224 23.55 27.97 12.10
C TRP A 224 24.51 26.78 12.19
N TYR A 225 25.61 26.93 12.89
CA TYR A 225 26.67 25.93 13.06
C TYR A 225 26.85 25.63 14.54
N PRO A 226 26.11 24.64 15.13
CA PRO A 226 26.24 24.34 16.55
C PRO A 226 27.63 23.82 16.89
N PRO A 227 28.20 24.23 18.05
CA PRO A 227 29.53 23.83 18.47
C PRO A 227 29.65 22.35 18.75
N GLY A 228 30.84 21.78 18.53
CA GLY A 228 31.12 20.38 18.83
C GLY A 228 30.56 19.35 17.84
N LYS A 229 30.00 19.80 16.71
CA LYS A 229 29.55 18.89 15.66
C LYS A 229 30.72 18.47 14.78
N THR A 230 30.92 17.17 14.65
CA THR A 230 31.85 16.57 13.69
C THR A 230 31.25 16.58 12.31
N VAL A 231 31.94 17.14 11.30
CA VAL A 231 31.45 17.28 9.93
C VAL A 231 31.72 16.05 9.03
N TRP A 232 32.55 15.14 9.49
CA TRP A 232 32.78 13.88 8.78
C TRP A 232 31.92 12.75 9.35
N ARG A 233 31.83 11.65 8.56
CA ARG A 233 31.13 10.43 8.96
C ARG A 233 31.79 9.76 10.16
N THR A 234 31.01 9.26 11.09
CA THR A 234 31.53 8.57 12.29
C THR A 234 32.10 7.19 11.97
N TRP A 235 31.59 6.56 10.90
CA TRP A 235 31.92 5.19 10.51
C TRP A 235 32.19 5.08 9.03
N ASP A 236 33.29 4.42 8.66
CA ASP A 236 33.51 3.92 7.32
C ASP A 236 32.78 2.60 7.13
N ARG A 237 32.20 2.42 5.95
CA ARG A 237 31.52 1.21 5.55
C ARG A 237 32.25 0.59 4.36
N PHE A 238 32.39 -0.73 4.39
CA PHE A 238 33.04 -1.48 3.33
C PHE A 238 32.41 -2.87 3.22
N PRO A 239 32.66 -3.60 2.11
CA PRO A 239 32.19 -4.96 1.92
C PRO A 239 32.72 -5.89 3.03
N SER A 240 31.84 -6.75 3.58
CA SER A 240 32.20 -7.60 4.72
C SER A 240 32.62 -9.03 4.33
N GLY A 241 32.57 -9.38 3.05
CA GLY A 241 32.74 -10.75 2.55
C GLY A 241 31.52 -11.65 2.71
N ARG A 242 30.43 -11.16 3.34
CA ARG A 242 29.20 -11.95 3.58
C ARG A 242 28.12 -11.61 2.57
N LEU A 243 27.76 -12.61 1.75
CA LEU A 243 26.71 -12.46 0.76
C LEU A 243 25.31 -12.58 1.35
N CYS A 244 24.38 -11.91 0.72
CA CYS A 244 22.95 -12.00 0.96
C CYS A 244 22.21 -12.15 -0.36
N VAL A 245 21.33 -13.13 -0.43
CA VAL A 245 20.32 -13.29 -1.49
C VAL A 245 19.02 -12.71 -0.97
N GLU A 246 18.43 -11.78 -1.67
CA GLU A 246 17.14 -11.18 -1.32
C GLU A 246 16.18 -11.36 -2.49
N ILE A 247 15.02 -11.92 -2.22
CA ILE A 247 13.92 -11.99 -3.17
C ILE A 247 12.81 -11.06 -2.67
N THR A 248 12.30 -10.22 -3.56
CA THR A 248 11.24 -9.26 -3.25
C THR A 248 10.10 -9.38 -4.24
N ASP A 249 8.89 -9.33 -3.74
CA ASP A 249 7.68 -9.22 -4.54
C ASP A 249 7.44 -7.72 -4.83
N PRO A 250 7.52 -7.28 -6.10
CA PRO A 250 7.36 -5.87 -6.46
C PRO A 250 5.92 -5.37 -6.26
N THR A 251 4.94 -6.27 -6.14
CA THR A 251 3.52 -5.95 -5.95
C THR A 251 3.15 -5.77 -4.49
N GLN A 252 4.05 -6.13 -3.57
CA GLN A 252 3.78 -6.06 -2.13
C GLN A 252 4.28 -4.78 -1.47
N TYR A 253 3.40 -4.13 -0.73
CA TYR A 253 3.81 -3.08 0.21
C TYR A 253 4.60 -3.69 1.38
N ARG A 254 5.71 -3.07 1.71
CA ARG A 254 6.73 -3.46 2.72
C ARG A 254 6.18 -3.80 4.12
N TRP A 255 4.92 -3.50 4.39
CA TRP A 255 4.26 -3.64 5.70
C TRP A 255 3.28 -4.82 5.79
N ASN A 256 3.21 -5.67 4.77
CA ASN A 256 2.30 -6.81 4.80
C ASN A 256 2.91 -7.97 5.60
N SER A 257 2.23 -8.40 6.65
CA SER A 257 2.67 -9.44 7.59
C SER A 257 2.80 -10.85 6.97
N GLN A 258 2.30 -11.05 5.76
CA GLN A 258 2.33 -12.33 5.03
C GLN A 258 3.32 -12.30 3.86
N ASN A 259 4.53 -11.81 4.08
CA ASN A 259 5.57 -11.91 3.07
C ASN A 259 6.31 -13.23 3.25
N LEU A 260 6.23 -14.12 2.27
CA LEU A 260 6.91 -15.42 2.25
C LEU A 260 8.35 -15.31 1.71
N VAL A 261 8.64 -14.35 0.84
CA VAL A 261 10.00 -14.09 0.35
C VAL A 261 10.76 -13.17 1.31
N GLY A 262 12.07 -13.27 1.29
CA GLY A 262 12.91 -12.58 2.27
C GLY A 262 14.38 -12.50 1.91
N ARG A 263 15.21 -12.62 2.93
CA ARG A 263 16.65 -12.46 2.86
C ARG A 263 17.35 -13.65 3.46
N TRP A 264 18.25 -14.24 2.70
CA TRP A 264 19.12 -15.33 3.09
C TRP A 264 20.57 -14.85 3.02
N TYR A 265 21.25 -14.85 4.13
CA TYR A 265 22.59 -14.27 4.25
C TYR A 265 23.54 -15.18 4.99
N ASP A 266 24.81 -15.01 4.71
CA ASP A 266 25.89 -15.75 5.37
C ASP A 266 25.81 -15.59 6.91
N ARG A 267 25.75 -16.71 7.58
CA ARG A 267 25.82 -16.85 9.05
C ARG A 267 27.04 -17.67 9.43
N LYS A 268 27.35 -17.73 10.72
CA LYS A 268 28.49 -18.54 11.22
C LYS A 268 28.41 -20.02 10.85
N ALA A 269 27.21 -20.59 10.78
CA ALA A 269 27.00 -22.01 10.54
C ALA A 269 26.50 -22.37 9.13
N LYS A 270 25.97 -21.42 8.38
CA LYS A 270 25.37 -21.62 7.06
C LYS A 270 25.75 -20.46 6.14
N CYS A 271 26.12 -20.77 4.90
CA CYS A 271 26.37 -19.80 3.85
C CYS A 271 25.11 -19.49 3.03
N ALA A 272 25.10 -18.44 2.24
CA ALA A 272 23.99 -18.08 1.37
C ALA A 272 23.62 -19.21 0.40
N GLU A 273 24.60 -19.98 -0.03
CA GLU A 273 24.47 -21.16 -0.88
C GLU A 273 23.59 -22.26 -0.26
N ASP A 274 23.66 -22.43 1.05
CA ASP A 274 22.91 -23.48 1.78
C ASP A 274 21.41 -23.16 1.90
N TYR A 275 21.02 -21.94 1.56
CA TYR A 275 19.63 -21.48 1.66
C TYR A 275 18.91 -21.46 0.31
N LEU A 276 19.54 -21.85 -0.80
CA LEU A 276 18.95 -21.73 -2.13
C LEU A 276 17.65 -22.54 -2.27
N SER A 277 17.58 -23.77 -1.74
CA SER A 277 16.36 -24.58 -1.74
C SER A 277 15.27 -23.93 -0.89
N GLU A 278 15.60 -23.39 0.28
CA GLU A 278 14.67 -22.67 1.14
C GLU A 278 14.11 -21.42 0.43
N ALA A 279 14.97 -20.68 -0.29
CA ALA A 279 14.58 -19.53 -1.08
C ALA A 279 13.61 -19.89 -2.23
N ILE A 280 13.80 -21.06 -2.85
CA ILE A 280 12.93 -21.58 -3.90
C ILE A 280 11.56 -21.98 -3.36
N VAL A 281 11.49 -22.68 -2.24
CA VAL A 281 10.23 -23.01 -1.56
C VAL A 281 9.47 -21.73 -1.22
N ALA A 282 10.16 -20.76 -0.62
CA ALA A 282 9.58 -19.46 -0.30
C ALA A 282 9.05 -18.71 -1.53
N LEU A 283 9.76 -18.82 -2.66
CA LEU A 283 9.36 -18.20 -3.93
C LEU A 283 8.09 -18.86 -4.51
N ALA A 284 8.01 -20.20 -4.48
CA ALA A 284 6.81 -20.93 -4.91
C ALA A 284 5.57 -20.55 -4.07
N GLY A 285 5.73 -20.51 -2.75
CA GLY A 285 4.66 -20.06 -1.86
C GLY A 285 4.25 -18.60 -2.07
N ALA A 286 5.23 -17.72 -2.34
CA ALA A 286 4.98 -16.31 -2.63
C ALA A 286 4.22 -16.12 -3.95
N ALA A 287 4.53 -16.90 -4.98
CA ALA A 287 3.81 -16.89 -6.25
C ALA A 287 2.34 -17.35 -6.07
N ALA A 288 2.13 -18.45 -5.35
CA ALA A 288 0.79 -18.91 -5.02
C ALA A 288 -0.02 -17.86 -4.22
N LEU A 289 0.62 -17.17 -3.27
CA LEU A 289 0.01 -16.12 -2.49
C LEU A 289 -0.32 -14.88 -3.34
N ALA A 290 0.56 -14.48 -4.25
CA ALA A 290 0.33 -13.38 -5.17
C ALA A 290 -0.86 -13.68 -6.10
N LYS A 291 -0.92 -14.88 -6.67
CA LYS A 291 -2.03 -15.37 -7.50
C LYS A 291 -3.35 -15.37 -6.72
N TYR A 292 -3.36 -15.89 -5.50
CA TYR A 292 -4.53 -15.89 -4.63
C TYR A 292 -5.04 -14.46 -4.38
N ARG A 293 -4.13 -13.55 -4.01
CA ARG A 293 -4.48 -12.14 -3.74
C ARG A 293 -5.04 -11.43 -4.96
N ARG A 294 -4.46 -11.68 -6.14
CA ARG A 294 -4.97 -11.13 -7.39
C ARG A 294 -6.39 -11.60 -7.66
N GLY A 295 -6.65 -12.90 -7.53
CA GLY A 295 -7.99 -13.44 -7.70
C GLY A 295 -9.02 -12.87 -6.71
N GLU A 296 -8.63 -12.67 -5.44
CA GLU A 296 -9.50 -12.03 -4.45
C GLU A 296 -9.72 -10.54 -4.75
N ALA A 297 -8.69 -9.82 -5.22
CA ALA A 297 -8.82 -8.42 -5.62
C ALA A 297 -9.76 -8.25 -6.84
N GLU A 298 -9.65 -9.14 -7.83
CA GLU A 298 -10.55 -9.17 -8.99
C GLU A 298 -12.01 -9.43 -8.58
N LYS A 299 -12.26 -10.40 -7.68
CA LYS A 299 -13.59 -10.65 -7.14
C LYS A 299 -14.16 -9.44 -6.41
N GLN A 300 -13.35 -8.81 -5.55
CA GLN A 300 -13.76 -7.61 -4.82
C GLN A 300 -14.04 -6.44 -5.77
N ALA A 301 -13.21 -6.24 -6.79
CA ALA A 301 -13.42 -5.21 -7.80
C ALA A 301 -14.73 -5.42 -8.57
N ARG A 302 -15.07 -6.67 -8.93
CA ARG A 302 -16.35 -7.00 -9.57
C ARG A 302 -17.54 -6.67 -8.68
N ILE A 303 -17.50 -7.10 -7.41
CA ILE A 303 -18.56 -6.81 -6.44
C ILE A 303 -18.73 -5.29 -6.24
N GLN A 304 -17.62 -4.56 -6.14
CA GLN A 304 -17.66 -3.10 -6.00
C GLN A 304 -18.25 -2.42 -7.24
N ALA A 305 -17.86 -2.85 -8.44
CA ALA A 305 -18.39 -2.32 -9.70
C ALA A 305 -19.91 -2.56 -9.81
N GLU A 306 -20.38 -3.76 -9.45
CA GLU A 306 -21.80 -4.10 -9.45
C GLU A 306 -22.59 -3.25 -8.43
N GLN A 307 -22.06 -3.07 -7.22
CA GLN A 307 -22.67 -2.22 -6.20
C GLN A 307 -22.71 -0.74 -6.61
N GLU A 308 -21.66 -0.26 -7.28
CA GLU A 308 -21.60 1.11 -7.76
C GLU A 308 -22.61 1.35 -8.89
N GLU A 309 -22.75 0.39 -9.80
CA GLU A 309 -23.75 0.43 -10.86
C GLU A 309 -25.17 0.47 -10.28
N LEU A 310 -25.47 -0.39 -9.30
CA LEU A 310 -26.75 -0.39 -8.59
C LEU A 310 -27.04 0.97 -7.94
N ARG A 311 -26.06 1.51 -7.20
CA ARG A 311 -26.19 2.84 -6.58
C ARG A 311 -26.43 3.93 -7.63
N ARG A 312 -25.78 3.85 -8.79
CA ARG A 312 -25.95 4.82 -9.87
C ARG A 312 -27.37 4.74 -10.47
N ARG A 313 -27.91 3.53 -10.64
CA ARG A 313 -29.29 3.31 -11.10
C ARG A 313 -30.31 3.87 -10.09
N ASP A 314 -30.13 3.57 -8.80
CA ASP A 314 -31.00 4.08 -7.73
C ASP A 314 -30.97 5.60 -7.63
N LYS A 315 -29.79 6.21 -7.77
CA LYS A 315 -29.66 7.68 -7.76
C LYS A 315 -30.40 8.29 -8.94
N ALA A 316 -30.19 7.76 -10.15
CA ALA A 316 -30.87 8.25 -11.33
C ALA A 316 -32.40 8.12 -11.22
N ARG A 317 -32.92 7.00 -10.63
CA ARG A 317 -34.34 6.82 -10.36
C ARG A 317 -34.89 7.90 -9.42
N ARG A 318 -34.20 8.15 -8.27
CA ARG A 318 -34.59 9.19 -7.31
C ARG A 318 -34.60 10.59 -7.95
N GLU A 319 -33.62 10.90 -8.78
CA GLU A 319 -33.57 12.18 -9.50
C GLU A 319 -34.75 12.34 -10.48
N ARG A 320 -35.14 11.27 -11.17
CA ARG A 320 -36.34 11.28 -12.04
C ARG A 320 -37.62 11.45 -11.22
N ASP A 321 -37.74 10.74 -10.12
CA ASP A 321 -38.91 10.88 -9.24
C ASP A 321 -39.06 12.31 -8.70
N LEU A 322 -37.96 12.93 -8.28
CA LEU A 322 -37.97 14.31 -7.83
C LEU A 322 -38.44 15.25 -8.97
N LYS A 323 -37.94 15.09 -10.19
CA LYS A 323 -38.38 15.86 -11.36
C LYS A 323 -39.85 15.65 -11.67
N ARG A 324 -40.39 14.43 -11.53
CA ARG A 324 -41.83 14.11 -11.68
C ARG A 324 -42.65 14.89 -10.67
N HIS A 325 -42.25 14.88 -9.40
CA HIS A 325 -42.94 15.62 -8.34
C HIS A 325 -42.93 17.14 -8.60
N GLU A 326 -41.78 17.70 -8.97
CA GLU A 326 -41.67 19.12 -9.30
C GLU A 326 -42.52 19.51 -10.52
N TYR A 327 -42.54 18.66 -11.56
CA TYR A 327 -43.38 18.88 -12.73
C TYR A 327 -44.84 18.89 -12.38
N LEU A 328 -45.33 17.87 -11.64
CA LEU A 328 -46.73 17.76 -11.22
C LEU A 328 -47.15 18.94 -10.33
N ALA A 329 -46.28 19.36 -9.41
CA ALA A 329 -46.55 20.51 -8.55
C ALA A 329 -46.75 21.80 -9.37
N LYS A 330 -45.86 22.07 -10.32
CA LYS A 330 -45.96 23.22 -11.23
C LYS A 330 -47.21 23.16 -12.10
N LYS A 331 -47.59 21.98 -12.60
CA LYS A 331 -48.81 21.81 -13.39
C LYS A 331 -50.06 22.00 -12.56
N ALA A 332 -50.06 21.56 -11.31
CA ALA A 332 -51.19 21.78 -10.40
C ALA A 332 -51.40 23.28 -10.10
N GLU A 333 -50.34 24.05 -9.82
CA GLU A 333 -50.40 25.50 -9.63
C GLU A 333 -50.94 26.23 -10.89
N ALA A 334 -50.41 25.85 -12.06
CA ALA A 334 -50.86 26.40 -13.32
C ALA A 334 -52.34 26.10 -13.59
N TYR A 335 -52.78 24.86 -13.26
CA TYR A 335 -54.17 24.46 -13.44
C TYR A 335 -55.13 25.22 -12.50
N GLU A 336 -54.74 25.47 -11.27
CA GLU A 336 -55.51 26.33 -10.38
C GLU A 336 -55.69 27.74 -10.94
N GLY A 337 -54.61 28.34 -11.49
CA GLY A 337 -54.67 29.64 -12.15
C GLY A 337 -55.63 29.63 -13.33
N TYR A 338 -55.56 28.61 -14.16
CA TYR A 338 -56.45 28.43 -15.33
C TYR A 338 -57.92 28.30 -14.87
N CYS A 339 -58.22 27.48 -13.85
CA CYS A 339 -59.59 27.32 -13.29
C CYS A 339 -60.16 28.66 -12.79
N ARG A 340 -59.35 29.52 -12.20
CA ARG A 340 -59.77 30.88 -11.76
C ARG A 340 -60.13 31.73 -12.95
N LEU A 341 -59.35 31.71 -14.03
CA LEU A 341 -59.65 32.44 -15.26
C LEU A 341 -60.94 31.96 -15.93
N VAL A 342 -61.13 30.64 -16.01
CA VAL A 342 -62.38 30.03 -16.55
C VAL A 342 -63.58 30.42 -15.72
N THR A 343 -63.43 30.49 -14.41
CA THR A 343 -64.52 30.94 -13.48
C THR A 343 -64.88 32.40 -13.74
N LEU A 344 -63.90 33.29 -13.87
CA LEU A 344 -64.10 34.68 -14.22
C LEU A 344 -64.81 34.85 -15.58
N GLN A 345 -64.39 34.06 -16.58
CA GLN A 345 -65.01 34.05 -17.91
C GLN A 345 -66.50 33.64 -17.86
N LYS A 346 -66.82 32.60 -17.05
CA LYS A 346 -68.21 32.16 -16.85
C LYS A 346 -69.08 33.24 -16.21
N VAL A 347 -68.51 34.08 -15.33
CA VAL A 347 -69.22 35.19 -14.62
C VAL A 347 -69.31 36.40 -15.53
N PHE A 348 -68.27 36.81 -16.24
CA PHE A 348 -68.20 38.04 -17.03
C PHE A 348 -68.77 37.86 -18.43
N GLY A 349 -68.68 36.69 -19.05
CA GLY A 349 -69.19 36.43 -20.41
C GLY A 349 -70.68 36.74 -20.58
N PRO A 350 -71.59 36.24 -19.74
CA PRO A 350 -72.99 36.60 -19.80
C PRO A 350 -73.27 38.10 -19.60
N ARG A 351 -72.58 38.72 -18.60
CA ARG A 351 -72.72 40.15 -18.28
C ARG A 351 -72.26 41.06 -19.42
N ALA A 352 -71.31 40.69 -20.19
CA ALA A 352 -70.84 41.43 -21.36
C ALA A 352 -71.93 41.48 -22.45
N LYS A 353 -72.74 40.49 -22.58
CA LYS A 353 -73.88 40.41 -23.52
C LYS A 353 -75.06 41.34 -23.12
N GLU A 354 -75.19 41.61 -21.83
CA GLU A 354 -76.25 42.43 -21.25
C GLU A 354 -75.87 43.93 -21.14
N ASN A 355 -74.59 44.23 -20.96
CA ASN A 355 -74.06 45.60 -20.82
C ASN A 355 -73.44 46.08 -22.12
N GLY A 356 -73.93 47.19 -22.70
CA GLY A 356 -73.39 47.79 -23.92
C GLY A 356 -72.07 48.58 -23.73
N ASP A 357 -71.29 48.31 -22.64
CA ASP A 357 -70.00 48.99 -22.38
C ASP A 357 -68.87 48.36 -23.22
N ASP A 358 -68.37 49.16 -24.15
CA ASP A 358 -67.32 48.74 -25.10
C ASP A 358 -66.00 48.34 -24.38
N GLN A 359 -65.66 48.98 -23.26
CA GLN A 359 -64.44 48.64 -22.48
C GLN A 359 -64.59 47.29 -21.76
N PHE A 360 -65.79 46.99 -21.26
CA PHE A 360 -66.06 45.71 -20.59
C PHE A 360 -66.02 44.55 -21.61
N HIS A 361 -66.54 44.77 -22.85
CA HIS A 361 -66.42 43.78 -23.94
C HIS A 361 -64.96 43.48 -24.30
N ARG A 362 -64.10 44.53 -24.34
CA ARG A 362 -62.66 44.36 -24.62
C ARG A 362 -61.99 43.53 -23.52
N ILE A 363 -62.25 43.77 -22.23
CA ILE A 363 -61.70 42.98 -21.15
C ILE A 363 -62.14 41.52 -21.25
N VAL A 364 -63.39 41.23 -21.52
CA VAL A 364 -63.91 39.86 -21.69
C VAL A 364 -63.31 39.17 -22.89
N SER A 365 -63.05 39.88 -24.01
CA SER A 365 -62.36 39.35 -25.17
C SER A 365 -60.89 38.97 -24.84
N VAL A 366 -60.20 39.80 -24.05
CA VAL A 366 -58.84 39.51 -23.59
C VAL A 366 -58.86 38.30 -22.65
N LEU A 367 -59.80 38.20 -21.74
CA LEU A 367 -59.95 37.07 -20.82
C LEU A 367 -60.22 35.76 -21.57
N GLN A 368 -61.05 35.81 -22.64
CA GLN A 368 -61.32 34.65 -23.48
C GLN A 368 -60.03 34.16 -24.19
N LYS A 369 -59.26 35.07 -24.78
CA LYS A 369 -57.97 34.74 -25.41
C LYS A 369 -56.99 34.14 -24.38
N LEU A 370 -56.94 34.70 -23.19
CA LEU A 370 -56.10 34.22 -22.11
C LEU A 370 -56.46 32.79 -21.70
N VAL A 371 -57.77 32.50 -21.51
CA VAL A 371 -58.27 31.18 -21.19
C VAL A 371 -57.91 30.15 -22.29
N GLU A 372 -58.07 30.53 -23.55
CA GLU A 372 -57.67 29.66 -24.69
C GLU A 372 -56.17 29.42 -24.72
N THR A 373 -55.34 30.42 -24.47
CA THR A 373 -53.89 30.31 -24.49
C THR A 373 -53.40 29.45 -23.33
N GLU A 374 -53.87 29.75 -22.11
CA GLU A 374 -53.48 29.00 -20.92
C GLU A 374 -54.04 27.56 -20.89
N GLY A 375 -55.18 27.31 -21.57
CA GLY A 375 -55.77 25.99 -21.70
C GLY A 375 -54.95 25.02 -22.50
N ARG A 376 -54.24 25.50 -23.54
CA ARG A 376 -53.43 24.66 -24.45
C ARG A 376 -52.35 23.84 -23.75
N GLN A 377 -51.75 24.36 -22.70
CA GLN A 377 -50.73 23.65 -21.94
C GLN A 377 -51.24 22.41 -21.18
N PHE A 378 -52.56 22.24 -21.08
CA PHE A 378 -53.20 21.08 -20.44
C PHE A 378 -53.75 20.07 -21.43
N GLU A 379 -53.55 20.28 -22.73
CA GLU A 379 -53.84 19.30 -23.75
C GLU A 379 -52.89 18.12 -23.65
N SER A 380 -53.42 16.91 -23.90
CA SER A 380 -52.66 15.65 -23.75
C SER A 380 -51.38 15.63 -24.60
N ALA A 381 -51.42 16.22 -25.81
CA ALA A 381 -50.24 16.34 -26.69
C ALA A 381 -49.15 17.24 -26.12
N ALA A 382 -49.50 18.38 -25.54
CA ALA A 382 -48.57 19.31 -24.92
C ALA A 382 -47.92 18.69 -23.67
N ILE A 383 -48.71 18.01 -22.84
CA ILE A 383 -48.21 17.28 -21.66
C ILE A 383 -47.24 16.17 -22.10
N ALA A 384 -47.58 15.40 -23.12
CA ALA A 384 -46.73 14.30 -23.60
C ALA A 384 -45.38 14.81 -24.12
N GLU A 385 -45.38 15.93 -24.86
CA GLU A 385 -44.19 16.57 -25.36
C GLU A 385 -43.28 17.07 -24.23
N GLU A 386 -43.86 17.74 -23.21
CA GLU A 386 -43.11 18.19 -22.04
C GLU A 386 -42.50 17.02 -21.25
N VAL A 387 -43.23 15.93 -21.06
CA VAL A 387 -42.76 14.73 -20.35
C VAL A 387 -41.56 14.13 -21.07
N ILE A 388 -41.58 14.07 -22.41
CA ILE A 388 -40.46 13.58 -23.24
C ILE A 388 -39.27 14.52 -23.13
N ASN A 389 -39.48 15.82 -23.29
CA ASN A 389 -38.42 16.84 -23.24
C ASN A 389 -37.70 16.88 -21.92
N LEU A 390 -38.42 16.73 -20.82
CA LEU A 390 -37.88 16.69 -19.45
C LEU A 390 -37.28 15.33 -19.06
N LYS A 391 -37.44 14.33 -19.92
CA LYS A 391 -36.96 12.95 -19.67
C LYS A 391 -37.44 12.40 -18.31
N LEU A 392 -38.73 12.55 -18.04
CA LEU A 392 -39.33 12.14 -16.78
C LEU A 392 -39.44 10.61 -16.62
N PHE A 393 -39.43 9.86 -17.72
CA PHE A 393 -39.47 8.39 -17.74
C PHE A 393 -38.29 7.83 -18.50
N SER A 394 -37.84 6.62 -18.14
CA SER A 394 -36.88 5.82 -18.87
C SER A 394 -37.47 4.44 -19.19
N GLU A 395 -36.85 3.68 -20.07
CA GLU A 395 -37.25 2.32 -20.43
C GLU A 395 -37.26 1.36 -19.23
N ASP A 396 -36.46 1.65 -18.21
CA ASP A 396 -36.33 0.85 -16.97
C ASP A 396 -37.40 1.23 -15.91
N ASP A 397 -38.25 2.23 -16.14
CA ASP A 397 -39.32 2.60 -15.20
C ASP A 397 -40.53 1.69 -15.42
N GLU A 398 -40.73 0.73 -14.53
CA GLU A 398 -42.02 -0.02 -14.46
C GLU A 398 -43.17 0.95 -14.14
N ILE A 399 -44.14 1.04 -15.04
CA ILE A 399 -45.35 1.87 -14.88
C ILE A 399 -46.36 1.14 -14.01
#